data_6db16bc360b8c5be293052a0f37c369a
#
_entry.id   6db16bc360b8c5be293052a0f37c369a
#
_cell.length_a   1.000
_cell.length_b   1.000
_cell.length_c   1.000
_cell.angle_alpha   90.00
_cell.angle_beta   90.00
_cell.angle_gamma   90.00
#
_symmetry.space_group_name_H-M   'P 1'
#
loop_
_entity.id
_entity.type
_entity.pdbx_description
1 polymer ?
#
loop_
_entity_poly.entity_id
_entity_poly.type
_entity_poly.pdbx_seq_one_letter_code
_entity_poly.pdbx_strand_id
1 'polypeptide(L)'
;MNERSVSVNGISIYSLTNPDLRSFCLSLYVRAGSIFEDISNNGISHLFEHVVFRNLKNKYENFYELLAMHGLCFQGSTYKKFVSFTIDGPQHEFDFAIEILRKKRFLQR
;
A
#
# COMPACT_ATOMS: atom_id res chain seq x y z
N MET A 1 9.56 -22.10 -3.59
CA MET A 1 9.11 -20.85 -2.93
C MET A 1 10.11 -20.44 -1.88
N ASN A 2 10.58 -19.20 -1.91
CA ASN A 2 11.53 -18.68 -0.93
C ASN A 2 10.85 -17.63 -0.07
N GLU A 3 10.96 -17.79 1.23
CA GLU A 3 10.42 -16.86 2.20
C GLU A 3 11.56 -16.15 2.92
N ARG A 4 11.48 -14.82 3.01
CA ARG A 4 12.50 -14.01 3.66
C ARG A 4 11.83 -12.97 4.56
N SER A 5 12.52 -12.65 5.64
CA SER A 5 12.09 -11.62 6.57
C SER A 5 13.29 -10.75 6.92
N VAL A 6 13.17 -9.46 6.72
CA VAL A 6 14.22 -8.50 7.06
C VAL A 6 13.59 -7.30 7.76
N SER A 7 14.40 -6.57 8.52
CA SER A 7 13.97 -5.34 9.16
C SER A 7 14.89 -4.21 8.72
N VAL A 8 14.31 -3.14 8.18
CA VAL A 8 15.05 -1.99 7.69
C VAL A 8 14.44 -0.73 8.28
N ASN A 9 15.24 0.02 9.05
CA ASN A 9 14.80 1.28 9.69
C ASN A 9 13.53 1.10 10.52
N GLY A 10 13.41 -0.03 11.22
CA GLY A 10 12.26 -0.31 12.06
C GLY A 10 11.05 -0.84 11.32
N ILE A 11 11.13 -1.01 10.01
CA ILE A 11 10.05 -1.56 9.21
C ILE A 11 10.35 -3.03 8.92
N SER A 12 9.41 -3.90 9.26
CA SER A 12 9.54 -5.33 8.97
C SER A 12 9.06 -5.60 7.55
N ILE A 13 9.91 -6.27 6.77
CA ILE A 13 9.61 -6.59 5.38
C ILE A 13 9.59 -8.10 5.24
N TYR A 14 8.45 -8.63 4.79
CA TYR A 14 8.28 -10.05 4.53
C TYR A 14 8.13 -10.26 3.04
N SER A 15 8.89 -11.16 2.48
CA SER A 15 8.79 -11.46 1.06
C SER A 15 8.65 -12.96 0.84
N LEU A 16 7.83 -13.31 -0.14
CA LEU A 16 7.64 -14.68 -0.58
C LEU A 16 7.83 -14.71 -2.08
N THR A 17 8.91 -15.35 -2.52
CA THR A 17 9.27 -15.41 -3.92
C THR A 17 8.89 -16.74 -4.52
N ASN A 18 8.13 -16.70 -5.60
CA ASN A 18 7.78 -17.88 -6.38
C ASN A 18 8.13 -17.63 -7.83
N PRO A 19 9.21 -18.25 -8.33
CA PRO A 19 9.69 -17.97 -9.69
C PRO A 19 8.74 -18.42 -10.79
N ASP A 20 7.74 -19.24 -10.45
CA ASP A 20 6.75 -19.69 -11.42
C ASP A 20 5.65 -18.65 -11.67
N LEU A 21 5.58 -17.62 -10.84
CA LEU A 21 4.58 -16.55 -10.99
C LEU A 21 5.15 -15.39 -11.79
N ARG A 22 4.31 -14.81 -12.63
CA ARG A 22 4.66 -13.63 -13.42
C ARG A 22 4.00 -12.36 -12.92
N SER A 23 3.36 -12.44 -11.77
CA SER A 23 2.73 -11.31 -11.12
C SER A 23 3.31 -11.11 -9.73
N PHE A 24 3.04 -9.94 -9.17
CA PHE A 24 3.44 -9.64 -7.80
C PHE A 24 2.25 -9.07 -7.03
N CYS A 25 2.36 -9.12 -5.71
CA CYS A 25 1.44 -8.44 -4.82
C CYS A 25 2.28 -7.77 -3.74
N LEU A 26 2.13 -6.45 -3.61
CA LEU A 26 2.88 -5.64 -2.66
C LEU A 26 1.89 -4.99 -1.71
N SER A 27 2.06 -5.23 -0.42
CA SER A 27 1.14 -4.72 0.58
C SER A 27 1.89 -3.93 1.65
N LEU A 28 1.32 -2.81 2.03
CA LEU A 28 1.80 -1.98 3.14
C LEU A 28 0.75 -2.02 4.24
N TYR A 29 1.17 -2.42 5.44
CA TYR A 29 0.28 -2.49 6.61
C TYR A 29 0.68 -1.41 7.59
N VAL A 30 -0.30 -0.58 7.97
CA VAL A 30 -0.09 0.47 8.96
C VAL A 30 -0.86 0.10 10.21
N ARG A 31 -0.20 0.16 11.37
CA ARG A 31 -0.84 -0.16 12.64
C ARG A 31 -1.82 0.95 13.00
N ALA A 32 -3.06 0.73 12.66
CA ALA A 32 -4.17 1.64 12.85
C ALA A 32 -5.45 0.79 12.83
N GLY A 33 -6.60 1.43 12.83
CA GLY A 33 -7.84 0.70 12.75
C GLY A 33 -8.75 1.03 13.92
N SER A 34 -9.98 0.55 13.87
CA SER A 34 -11.01 0.93 14.84
C SER A 34 -10.67 0.51 16.27
N ILE A 35 -9.85 -0.52 16.47
CA ILE A 35 -9.47 -0.96 17.82
C ILE A 35 -8.62 0.08 18.55
N PHE A 36 -7.95 0.97 17.82
CA PHE A 36 -7.10 2.02 18.39
C PHE A 36 -7.83 3.35 18.52
N GLU A 37 -9.13 3.38 18.19
CA GLU A 37 -9.93 4.60 18.19
C GLU A 37 -10.84 4.62 19.41
N ASP A 38 -11.13 5.83 19.89
CA ASP A 38 -12.13 6.02 20.91
C ASP A 38 -13.29 6.87 20.34
N ILE A 39 -14.21 7.28 21.21
CA ILE A 39 -15.39 8.05 20.76
C ILE A 39 -14.96 9.36 20.09
N SER A 40 -13.89 9.99 20.59
CA SER A 40 -13.48 11.31 20.09
C SER A 40 -12.81 11.24 18.72
N ASN A 41 -12.22 10.10 18.34
CA ASN A 41 -11.54 9.96 17.06
C ASN A 41 -12.06 8.80 16.23
N ASN A 42 -13.30 8.41 16.46
CA ASN A 42 -13.93 7.32 15.72
C ASN A 42 -13.95 7.61 14.21
N GLY A 43 -13.48 6.67 13.42
CA GLY A 43 -13.41 6.81 11.97
C GLY A 43 -12.13 7.43 11.44
N ILE A 44 -11.17 7.76 12.29
CA ILE A 44 -9.95 8.43 11.84
C ILE A 44 -9.09 7.52 10.95
N SER A 45 -9.08 6.21 11.21
CA SER A 45 -8.33 5.28 10.37
C SER A 45 -8.90 5.20 8.97
N HIS A 46 -10.22 5.19 8.85
CA HIS A 46 -10.89 5.20 7.56
C HIS A 46 -10.62 6.52 6.82
N LEU A 47 -10.63 7.64 7.55
CA LEU A 47 -10.28 8.93 6.97
C LEU A 47 -8.83 8.94 6.47
N PHE A 48 -7.92 8.36 7.23
CA PHE A 48 -6.51 8.23 6.83
C PHE A 48 -6.39 7.51 5.48
N GLU A 49 -7.11 6.40 5.34
CA GLU A 49 -7.13 5.66 4.07
C GLU A 49 -7.56 6.56 2.91
N HIS A 50 -8.65 7.32 3.08
CA HIS A 50 -9.15 8.21 2.04
C HIS A 50 -8.17 9.34 1.73
N VAL A 51 -7.52 9.89 2.74
CA VAL A 51 -6.54 10.97 2.55
C VAL A 51 -5.34 10.47 1.74
N VAL A 52 -4.87 9.27 2.00
CA VAL A 52 -3.76 8.68 1.24
C VAL A 52 -4.14 8.56 -0.23
N PHE A 53 -5.33 8.03 -0.53
CA PHE A 53 -5.79 7.93 -1.92
C PHE A 53 -5.90 9.30 -2.58
N ARG A 54 -6.43 10.29 -1.87
CA ARG A 54 -6.54 11.65 -2.41
C ARG A 54 -5.16 12.22 -2.74
N ASN A 55 -4.18 12.01 -1.87
CA ASN A 55 -2.83 12.51 -2.10
C ASN A 55 -2.21 11.89 -3.34
N LEU A 56 -2.42 10.59 -3.55
CA LEU A 56 -1.94 9.93 -4.75
C LEU A 56 -2.62 10.46 -6.00
N LYS A 57 -3.93 10.67 -5.96
CA LYS A 57 -4.66 11.23 -7.09
C LYS A 57 -4.21 12.64 -7.43
N ASN A 58 -3.90 13.46 -6.42
CA ASN A 58 -3.43 14.81 -6.64
C ASN A 58 -2.02 14.86 -7.20
N LYS A 59 -1.19 13.89 -6.82
CA LYS A 59 0.20 13.84 -7.28
C LYS A 59 0.31 13.36 -8.71
N TYR A 60 -0.50 12.40 -9.12
CA TYR A 60 -0.46 11.82 -10.44
C TYR A 60 -1.70 12.25 -11.21
N GLU A 61 -1.51 12.99 -12.28
CA GLU A 61 -2.60 13.32 -13.17
C GLU A 61 -3.15 12.03 -13.76
N ASN A 62 -4.49 11.85 -13.69
CA ASN A 62 -5.15 10.64 -14.17
C ASN A 62 -4.57 9.37 -13.53
N PHE A 63 -4.51 9.37 -12.19
CA PHE A 63 -3.88 8.29 -11.44
C PHE A 63 -4.42 6.90 -11.81
N TYR A 64 -5.74 6.76 -11.93
CA TYR A 64 -6.34 5.46 -12.26
C TYR A 64 -6.03 5.01 -13.69
N GLU A 65 -5.94 5.96 -14.62
CA GLU A 65 -5.53 5.65 -15.99
C GLU A 65 -4.06 5.22 -16.01
N LEU A 66 -3.23 5.89 -15.23
CA LEU A 66 -1.82 5.52 -15.12
C LEU A 66 -1.67 4.10 -14.61
N LEU A 67 -2.41 3.73 -13.57
CA LEU A 67 -2.39 2.36 -13.05
C LEU A 67 -2.84 1.36 -14.12
N ALA A 68 -3.92 1.68 -14.82
CA ALA A 68 -4.46 0.79 -15.86
C ALA A 68 -3.46 0.58 -16.99
N MET A 69 -2.75 1.63 -17.39
CA MET A 69 -1.73 1.53 -18.44
C MET A 69 -0.60 0.58 -18.06
N HIS A 70 -0.28 0.49 -16.78
CA HIS A 70 0.75 -0.40 -16.28
C HIS A 70 0.21 -1.75 -15.83
N GLY A 71 -1.09 -1.98 -15.96
CA GLY A 71 -1.70 -3.23 -15.52
C GLY A 71 -1.73 -3.39 -14.01
N LEU A 72 -1.72 -2.30 -13.28
CA LEU A 72 -1.68 -2.30 -11.82
C LEU A 72 -3.06 -2.10 -11.22
N CYS A 73 -3.29 -2.76 -10.09
CA CYS A 73 -4.50 -2.60 -9.30
C CYS A 73 -4.10 -2.10 -7.91
N PHE A 74 -4.70 -1.01 -7.46
CA PHE A 74 -4.38 -0.41 -6.16
C PHE A 74 -5.64 -0.42 -5.30
N GLN A 75 -5.53 -0.94 -4.09
CA GLN A 75 -6.64 -1.05 -3.16
C GLN A 75 -6.20 -0.64 -1.77
N GLY A 76 -7.13 -0.05 -1.02
CA GLY A 76 -6.95 0.23 0.39
C GLY A 76 -8.09 -0.37 1.19
N SER A 77 -7.80 -0.78 2.42
CA SER A 77 -8.82 -1.34 3.30
C SER A 77 -8.50 -0.98 4.74
N THR A 78 -9.55 -0.69 5.51
CA THR A 78 -9.42 -0.39 6.93
C THR A 78 -10.03 -1.53 7.73
N TYR A 79 -9.22 -2.13 8.59
CA TYR A 79 -9.62 -3.22 9.46
C TYR A 79 -9.55 -2.77 10.91
N LYS A 80 -9.94 -3.65 11.83
CA LYS A 80 -9.93 -3.31 13.26
C LYS A 80 -8.53 -3.00 13.78
N LYS A 81 -7.51 -3.71 13.29
CA LYS A 81 -6.15 -3.63 13.83
C LYS A 81 -5.15 -2.98 12.90
N PHE A 82 -5.50 -2.78 11.64
CA PHE A 82 -4.57 -2.21 10.67
C PHE A 82 -5.32 -1.59 9.50
N VAL A 83 -4.60 -0.71 8.81
CA VAL A 83 -5.00 -0.21 7.50
C VAL A 83 -4.01 -0.80 6.50
N SER A 84 -4.50 -1.33 5.39
CA SER A 84 -3.64 -1.90 4.37
C SER A 84 -3.80 -1.19 3.04
N PHE A 85 -2.68 -1.07 2.34
CA PHE A 85 -2.65 -0.58 0.96
C PHE A 85 -1.95 -1.64 0.13
N THR A 86 -2.63 -2.12 -0.89
CA THR A 86 -2.14 -3.22 -1.71
C THR A 86 -2.09 -2.82 -3.17
N ILE A 87 -0.97 -3.11 -3.82
CA ILE A 87 -0.81 -2.90 -5.25
C ILE A 87 -0.35 -4.22 -5.86
N ASP A 88 -1.02 -4.66 -6.92
CA ASP A 88 -0.65 -5.87 -7.62
C ASP A 88 -0.63 -5.66 -9.12
N GLY A 89 0.08 -6.52 -9.82
CA GLY A 89 0.20 -6.41 -11.26
C GLY A 89 1.26 -7.33 -11.82
N PRO A 90 1.63 -7.11 -13.09
CA PRO A 90 2.65 -7.93 -13.74
C PRO A 90 4.03 -7.66 -13.15
N GLN A 91 4.85 -8.71 -13.11
CA GLN A 91 6.15 -8.67 -12.43
C GLN A 91 7.06 -7.56 -12.96
N HIS A 92 7.03 -7.26 -14.26
CA HIS A 92 7.90 -6.24 -14.84
C HIS A 92 7.55 -4.82 -14.39
N GLU A 93 6.40 -4.61 -13.76
CA GLU A 93 5.99 -3.31 -13.23
C GLU A 93 6.26 -3.17 -11.74
N PHE A 94 6.98 -4.11 -11.13
CA PHE A 94 7.25 -4.09 -9.70
C PHE A 94 7.99 -2.83 -9.27
N ASP A 95 9.00 -2.41 -10.03
CA ASP A 95 9.78 -1.23 -9.68
C ASP A 95 8.92 0.04 -9.69
N PHE A 96 8.00 0.14 -10.65
CA PHE A 96 7.09 1.27 -10.70
C PHE A 96 6.13 1.27 -9.50
N ALA A 97 5.66 0.10 -9.10
CA ALA A 97 4.80 -0.03 -7.93
C ALA A 97 5.52 0.40 -6.65
N ILE A 98 6.78 -0.02 -6.49
CA ILE A 98 7.61 0.39 -5.37
C ILE A 98 7.76 1.92 -5.36
N GLU A 99 7.95 2.52 -6.53
CA GLU A 99 8.11 3.97 -6.62
C GLU A 99 6.84 4.69 -6.18
N ILE A 100 5.67 4.19 -6.54
CA ILE A 100 4.41 4.78 -6.08
C ILE A 100 4.33 4.77 -4.56
N LEU A 101 4.63 3.64 -3.92
CA LEU A 101 4.55 3.51 -2.48
C LEU A 101 5.67 4.25 -1.76
N ARG A 102 6.81 4.45 -2.42
CA ARG A 102 7.96 5.09 -1.81
C ARG A 102 7.87 6.60 -1.77
N LYS A 103 6.95 7.20 -2.52
CA LYS A 103 6.83 8.66 -2.55
C LYS A 103 6.61 9.18 -1.14
N LYS A 104 7.37 10.19 -0.75
CA LYS A 104 7.37 10.71 0.61
C LYS A 104 5.98 11.14 1.07
N ARG A 105 5.18 11.65 0.17
CA ARG A 105 3.83 12.12 0.50
C ARG A 105 2.86 11.02 0.89
N PHE A 106 3.15 9.79 0.49
CA PHE A 106 2.34 8.65 0.91
C PHE A 106 2.49 8.40 2.41
N LEU A 107 3.72 8.54 2.92
CA LEU A 107 4.03 8.28 4.32
C LEU A 107 4.11 9.55 5.17
N GLN A 108 4.04 10.72 4.58
CA GLN A 108 4.06 12.00 5.30
C GLN A 108 2.68 12.31 5.88
N ARG A 109 2.73 12.91 7.03
CA ARG A 109 1.54 13.35 7.75
C ARG A 109 1.13 14.77 7.37
#